data_8f9a2a58928d83c09eb937fae15c4623
#
_entry.id   8f9a2a58928d83c09eb937fae15c4623
#
_cell.length_a   1.000
_cell.length_b   1.000
_cell.length_c   1.000
_cell.angle_alpha   90.00
_cell.angle_beta   90.00
_cell.angle_gamma   90.00
#
_symmetry.space_group_name_H-M   'P 1'
#
loop_
_entity.id
_entity.type
_entity.pdbx_description
1 polymer ?
#
loop_
_entity_poly.entity_id
_entity_poly.type
_entity_poly.pdbx_seq_one_letter_code
_entity_poly.pdbx_strand_id
1 'polypeptide(L)'
;MKTLRILPFLVLLPFLSCSSSEDEPTPTPAETMYFPNNTDNNWETKSIASLGWNQSAVPPLKDFLAEKHSKSFMILVNGRIVMEEYFNGHSATATWPWNSTGKTLVSTTTGIAQQEGLLNINNKVSQYLGNGWTSEPLEKENLITPRHLLTMTSGLNDESNWVIKSNLTYLADAGTRWSYSNVFQKLIDVVAASSNQTFENYFNAKLKNKIGMDGFWNFGTIFTIYHSNTRSMARFGLLFLNKGKWKNEQIINETYLNEAISTSQDINPSYGYLWWLNGKSKYMVPGSQTVYPTALVPNAPADMYAAMGAEDQRIYVIPSKNMVVIRMGDASDPQNPNFALSGFDAALWDKINAVVR
;
A
#
# COMPACT_ATOMS: atom_id res chain seq x y z
N MET A 1 -26.62 -1.46 -98.96
CA MET A 1 -25.59 -0.88 -98.10
C MET A 1 -25.77 -1.45 -96.69
N LYS A 2 -24.94 -2.45 -96.31
CA LYS A 2 -24.99 -3.07 -94.98
C LYS A 2 -23.64 -2.79 -94.27
N THR A 3 -23.66 -1.97 -93.26
CA THR A 3 -22.50 -1.61 -92.42
C THR A 3 -22.20 -2.71 -91.44
N LEU A 4 -20.98 -3.26 -91.58
CA LEU A 4 -20.41 -4.27 -90.67
C LEU A 4 -19.84 -3.56 -89.44
N ARG A 5 -20.34 -3.90 -88.26
CA ARG A 5 -19.78 -3.43 -86.99
C ARG A 5 -18.77 -4.49 -86.41
N ILE A 6 -17.53 -4.09 -86.34
CA ILE A 6 -16.46 -4.88 -85.69
C ILE A 6 -16.48 -4.61 -84.19
N LEU A 7 -16.60 -5.68 -83.40
CA LEU A 7 -16.58 -5.64 -81.95
C LEU A 7 -15.10 -5.95 -81.47
N PRO A 8 -14.46 -5.14 -80.63
CA PRO A 8 -13.15 -5.50 -80.13
C PRO A 8 -13.27 -6.51 -78.97
N PHE A 9 -12.48 -7.57 -79.08
CA PHE A 9 -12.34 -8.61 -78.08
C PHE A 9 -11.38 -8.11 -76.95
N LEU A 10 -11.93 -7.89 -75.73
CA LEU A 10 -11.14 -7.49 -74.53
C LEU A 10 -10.57 -8.73 -73.88
N VAL A 11 -9.26 -8.92 -73.93
CA VAL A 11 -8.55 -9.99 -73.26
C VAL A 11 -8.35 -9.59 -71.79
N LEU A 12 -9.05 -10.23 -70.87
CA LEU A 12 -8.81 -10.10 -69.42
C LEU A 12 -7.67 -11.03 -69.01
N LEU A 13 -6.55 -10.45 -68.63
CA LEU A 13 -5.43 -11.16 -67.92
C LEU A 13 -5.76 -11.25 -66.43
N PRO A 14 -5.75 -12.42 -65.78
CA PRO A 14 -5.88 -12.50 -64.33
C PRO A 14 -4.56 -12.13 -63.66
N PHE A 15 -4.56 -11.04 -62.92
CA PHE A 15 -3.50 -10.75 -61.96
C PHE A 15 -3.63 -11.70 -60.78
N LEU A 16 -2.74 -12.67 -60.68
CA LEU A 16 -2.48 -13.46 -59.45
C LEU A 16 -1.77 -12.54 -58.45
N SER A 17 -2.52 -11.92 -57.57
CA SER A 17 -1.98 -11.27 -56.39
C SER A 17 -1.69 -12.35 -55.35
N CYS A 18 -0.42 -12.68 -55.14
CA CYS A 18 0.03 -13.37 -53.94
C CYS A 18 -0.02 -12.36 -52.78
N SER A 19 -1.08 -12.40 -51.96
CA SER A 19 -1.06 -11.77 -50.68
C SER A 19 -0.26 -12.68 -49.74
N SER A 20 0.98 -12.32 -49.42
CA SER A 20 1.65 -12.80 -48.24
C SER A 20 0.89 -12.26 -47.04
N SER A 21 0.09 -13.09 -46.40
CA SER A 21 -0.42 -12.82 -45.06
C SER A 21 0.81 -12.86 -44.13
N GLU A 22 1.34 -11.68 -43.79
CA GLU A 22 2.15 -11.56 -42.56
C GLU A 22 1.22 -11.92 -41.43
N ASP A 23 1.45 -13.07 -40.78
CA ASP A 23 0.81 -13.43 -39.53
C ASP A 23 1.19 -12.35 -38.51
N GLU A 24 0.25 -11.43 -38.23
CA GLU A 24 0.40 -10.55 -37.08
C GLU A 24 0.64 -11.44 -35.84
N PRO A 25 1.67 -11.16 -35.03
CA PRO A 25 1.95 -11.95 -33.85
C PRO A 25 0.73 -11.91 -32.94
N THR A 26 0.12 -13.05 -32.70
CA THR A 26 -0.99 -13.20 -31.76
C THR A 26 -0.56 -12.57 -30.43
N PRO A 27 -1.30 -11.60 -29.85
CA PRO A 27 -0.92 -10.96 -28.61
C PRO A 27 -0.77 -12.03 -27.52
N THR A 28 0.41 -12.13 -26.95
CA THR A 28 0.66 -13.03 -25.83
C THR A 28 -0.36 -12.72 -24.74
N PRO A 29 -1.12 -13.71 -24.24
CA PRO A 29 -2.10 -13.47 -23.17
C PRO A 29 -1.44 -12.76 -22.00
N ALA A 30 -2.08 -11.70 -21.48
CA ALA A 30 -1.57 -11.00 -20.31
C ALA A 30 -1.37 -12.00 -19.16
N GLU A 31 -0.18 -11.95 -18.55
CA GLU A 31 0.16 -12.85 -17.46
C GLU A 31 -0.81 -12.65 -16.29
N THR A 32 -1.44 -13.73 -15.83
CA THR A 32 -2.39 -13.68 -14.72
C THR A 32 -1.68 -13.44 -13.39
N MET A 33 -2.34 -12.68 -12.50
CA MET A 33 -1.87 -12.46 -11.14
C MET A 33 -1.80 -13.79 -10.38
N TYR A 34 -0.63 -14.09 -9.82
CA TYR A 34 -0.42 -15.27 -8.98
C TYR A 34 -0.67 -14.94 -7.50
N PHE A 35 -1.22 -15.90 -6.78
CA PHE A 35 -1.43 -15.84 -5.33
C PHE A 35 -0.86 -17.09 -4.67
N PRO A 36 0.06 -16.96 -3.70
CA PRO A 36 0.57 -18.10 -2.97
C PRO A 36 -0.53 -18.77 -2.15
N ASN A 37 -0.33 -20.04 -1.84
CA ASN A 37 -1.21 -20.76 -0.91
C ASN A 37 -1.19 -20.11 0.47
N ASN A 38 -2.32 -20.22 1.20
CA ASN A 38 -2.42 -19.69 2.56
C ASN A 38 -1.82 -20.64 3.62
N THR A 39 -1.59 -21.91 3.27
CA THR A 39 -1.27 -23.01 4.20
C THR A 39 0.16 -23.53 4.06
N ASP A 40 0.90 -23.09 3.06
CA ASP A 40 2.29 -23.50 2.85
C ASP A 40 3.17 -22.29 2.48
N ASN A 41 4.48 -22.52 2.46
CA ASN A 41 5.48 -21.50 2.12
C ASN A 41 5.88 -21.52 0.64
N ASN A 42 5.20 -22.31 -0.20
CA ASN A 42 5.49 -22.33 -1.62
C ASN A 42 5.04 -21.03 -2.29
N TRP A 43 5.93 -20.45 -3.05
CA TRP A 43 5.67 -19.21 -3.78
C TRP A 43 6.35 -19.28 -5.14
N GLU A 44 5.60 -19.08 -6.22
CA GLU A 44 6.18 -19.03 -7.56
C GLU A 44 7.19 -17.91 -7.69
N THR A 45 8.25 -18.17 -8.43
CA THR A 45 9.31 -17.21 -8.70
C THR A 45 9.33 -16.83 -10.18
N LYS A 46 9.91 -15.68 -10.47
CA LYS A 46 10.18 -15.20 -11.83
C LYS A 46 11.60 -14.65 -11.91
N SER A 47 12.34 -15.04 -12.92
CA SER A 47 13.73 -14.60 -13.02
C SER A 47 13.82 -13.15 -13.49
N ILE A 48 14.83 -12.44 -13.01
CA ILE A 48 15.20 -11.07 -13.44
C ILE A 48 15.43 -11.04 -14.95
N ALA A 49 16.10 -12.08 -15.49
CA ALA A 49 16.36 -12.22 -16.92
C ALA A 49 15.09 -12.30 -17.75
N SER A 50 14.07 -13.06 -17.30
CA SER A 50 12.78 -13.20 -18.02
C SER A 50 11.98 -11.90 -18.09
N LEU A 51 12.27 -10.94 -17.22
CA LEU A 51 11.68 -9.60 -17.21
C LEU A 51 12.49 -8.59 -18.06
N GLY A 52 13.63 -9.00 -18.61
CA GLY A 52 14.54 -8.11 -19.31
C GLY A 52 15.22 -7.08 -18.40
N TRP A 53 15.22 -7.31 -17.08
CA TRP A 53 15.81 -6.39 -16.12
C TRP A 53 17.34 -6.49 -16.08
N ASN A 54 17.98 -5.42 -15.62
CA ASN A 54 19.44 -5.30 -15.56
C ASN A 54 20.02 -6.12 -14.39
N GLN A 55 20.49 -7.33 -14.69
CA GLN A 55 21.10 -8.22 -13.70
C GLN A 55 22.38 -7.64 -13.08
N SER A 56 23.16 -6.84 -13.81
CA SER A 56 24.41 -6.25 -13.31
C SER A 56 24.18 -5.20 -12.21
N ALA A 57 22.95 -4.65 -12.10
CA ALA A 57 22.57 -3.72 -11.05
C ALA A 57 22.08 -4.40 -9.75
N VAL A 58 21.92 -5.74 -9.74
CA VAL A 58 21.45 -6.47 -8.56
C VAL A 58 22.47 -6.48 -7.42
N PRO A 59 23.78 -6.79 -7.64
CA PRO A 59 24.76 -6.72 -6.56
C PRO A 59 24.83 -5.33 -5.90
N PRO A 60 24.91 -4.19 -6.61
CA PRO A 60 24.87 -2.86 -6.01
C PRO A 60 23.60 -2.55 -5.19
N LEU A 61 22.45 -3.11 -5.58
CA LEU A 61 21.22 -2.99 -4.78
C LEU A 61 21.34 -3.80 -3.48
N LYS A 62 21.85 -5.03 -3.53
CA LYS A 62 22.04 -5.89 -2.35
C LYS A 62 23.06 -5.29 -1.37
N ASP A 63 24.16 -4.76 -1.89
CA ASP A 63 25.19 -4.11 -1.07
C ASP A 63 24.62 -2.86 -0.35
N PHE A 64 23.86 -2.03 -1.08
CA PHE A 64 23.14 -0.89 -0.49
C PHE A 64 22.17 -1.32 0.60
N LEU A 65 21.35 -2.35 0.37
CA LEU A 65 20.39 -2.86 1.35
C LEU A 65 21.10 -3.37 2.62
N ALA A 66 22.22 -4.08 2.48
CA ALA A 66 23.01 -4.56 3.60
C ALA A 66 23.65 -3.40 4.38
N GLU A 67 24.24 -2.41 3.70
CA GLU A 67 24.81 -1.18 4.29
C GLU A 67 23.73 -0.39 5.06
N LYS A 68 22.51 -0.33 4.51
CA LYS A 68 21.36 0.37 5.11
C LYS A 68 20.58 -0.48 6.12
N HIS A 69 21.24 -1.41 6.77
CA HIS A 69 20.74 -2.22 7.90
C HIS A 69 19.41 -2.95 7.59
N SER A 70 19.18 -3.31 6.33
CA SER A 70 18.01 -4.11 5.98
C SER A 70 18.10 -5.50 6.63
N LYS A 71 16.96 -6.01 7.07
CA LYS A 71 16.76 -7.39 7.52
C LYS A 71 16.26 -8.25 6.37
N SER A 72 15.36 -7.69 5.57
CA SER A 72 14.87 -8.36 4.37
C SER A 72 14.47 -7.38 3.29
N PHE A 73 14.47 -7.88 2.05
CA PHE A 73 14.01 -7.17 0.88
C PHE A 73 13.32 -8.13 -0.08
N MET A 74 12.18 -7.74 -0.64
CA MET A 74 11.45 -8.56 -1.60
C MET A 74 10.85 -7.70 -2.71
N ILE A 75 10.89 -8.22 -3.94
CA ILE A 75 10.16 -7.67 -5.08
C ILE A 75 9.23 -8.75 -5.64
N LEU A 76 7.95 -8.41 -5.75
CA LEU A 76 6.97 -9.20 -6.49
C LEU A 76 6.63 -8.53 -7.81
N VAL A 77 6.43 -9.32 -8.88
CA VAL A 77 5.83 -8.89 -10.14
C VAL A 77 4.74 -9.88 -10.53
N ASN A 78 3.53 -9.38 -10.79
CA ASN A 78 2.33 -10.20 -11.03
C ASN A 78 2.13 -11.28 -9.94
N GLY A 79 2.45 -10.95 -8.68
CA GLY A 79 2.35 -11.83 -7.53
C GLY A 79 3.48 -12.85 -7.35
N ARG A 80 4.43 -12.96 -8.30
CA ARG A 80 5.58 -13.88 -8.25
C ARG A 80 6.80 -13.20 -7.66
N ILE A 81 7.59 -13.94 -6.88
CA ILE A 81 8.85 -13.44 -6.31
C ILE A 81 9.89 -13.29 -7.42
N VAL A 82 10.41 -12.07 -7.58
CA VAL A 82 11.55 -11.76 -8.48
C VAL A 82 12.84 -11.67 -7.67
N MET A 83 12.76 -11.06 -6.48
CA MET A 83 13.86 -11.00 -5.51
C MET A 83 13.32 -11.28 -4.12
N GLU A 84 14.06 -12.07 -3.34
CA GLU A 84 13.82 -12.32 -1.92
C GLU A 84 15.18 -12.49 -1.25
N GLU A 85 15.57 -11.50 -0.44
CA GLU A 85 16.89 -11.43 0.18
C GLU A 85 16.77 -11.20 1.68
N TYR A 86 17.65 -11.80 2.43
CA TYR A 86 17.72 -11.72 3.88
C TYR A 86 19.13 -11.32 4.30
N PHE A 87 19.25 -10.39 5.24
CA PHE A 87 20.51 -9.78 5.67
C PHE A 87 20.65 -9.84 7.17
N ASN A 88 21.87 -9.66 7.66
CA ASN A 88 22.18 -9.45 9.08
C ASN A 88 21.54 -10.51 10.01
N GLY A 89 21.60 -11.79 9.61
CA GLY A 89 21.08 -12.92 10.40
C GLY A 89 19.55 -13.06 10.39
N HIS A 90 18.84 -12.30 9.59
CA HIS A 90 17.39 -12.47 9.41
C HIS A 90 17.04 -13.66 8.52
N SER A 91 15.80 -14.15 8.58
CA SER A 91 15.35 -15.30 7.80
C SER A 91 13.89 -15.15 7.35
N ALA A 92 13.45 -16.04 6.45
CA ALA A 92 12.09 -16.07 5.93
C ALA A 92 11.00 -16.26 7.01
N THR A 93 11.35 -16.89 8.13
CA THR A 93 10.43 -17.17 9.24
C THR A 93 10.57 -16.18 10.40
N ALA A 94 11.63 -15.34 10.40
CA ALA A 94 11.83 -14.38 11.46
C ALA A 94 10.78 -13.26 11.40
N THR A 95 10.27 -12.88 12.57
CA THR A 95 9.32 -11.77 12.70
C THR A 95 10.06 -10.46 12.96
N TRP A 96 9.51 -9.37 12.43
CA TRP A 96 10.02 -8.01 12.61
C TRP A 96 8.87 -7.04 12.85
N PRO A 97 9.06 -5.95 13.62
CA PRO A 97 8.00 -4.96 13.81
C PRO A 97 7.68 -4.22 12.50
N TRP A 98 6.39 -4.02 12.25
CA TRP A 98 5.93 -3.21 11.12
C TRP A 98 5.99 -1.71 11.43
N ASN A 99 6.07 -1.35 12.69
CA ASN A 99 5.97 0.03 13.14
C ASN A 99 4.72 0.70 12.52
N SER A 100 4.85 1.92 12.03
CA SER A 100 3.71 2.65 11.44
C SER A 100 3.18 2.06 10.13
N THR A 101 3.90 1.15 9.48
CA THR A 101 3.36 0.39 8.34
C THR A 101 2.09 -0.37 8.74
N GLY A 102 2.01 -0.84 10.00
CA GLY A 102 0.82 -1.50 10.55
C GLY A 102 -0.44 -0.63 10.63
N LYS A 103 -0.34 0.70 10.48
CA LYS A 103 -1.51 1.58 10.40
C LYS A 103 -2.43 1.20 9.23
N THR A 104 -1.84 0.75 8.13
CA THR A 104 -2.61 0.32 6.95
C THR A 104 -3.42 -0.95 7.20
N LEU A 105 -2.97 -1.83 8.11
CA LEU A 105 -3.76 -2.97 8.57
C LEU A 105 -5.00 -2.51 9.36
N VAL A 106 -4.85 -1.48 10.21
CA VAL A 106 -5.97 -0.88 10.96
C VAL A 106 -6.96 -0.24 9.98
N SER A 107 -6.48 0.53 8.99
CA SER A 107 -7.32 1.10 7.93
C SER A 107 -8.11 0.02 7.19
N THR A 108 -7.42 -1.04 6.74
CA THR A 108 -8.05 -2.14 6.00
C THR A 108 -9.12 -2.85 6.84
N THR A 109 -8.82 -3.12 8.10
CA THR A 109 -9.76 -3.78 9.04
C THR A 109 -10.99 -2.90 9.29
N THR A 110 -10.80 -1.58 9.41
CA THR A 110 -11.90 -0.60 9.50
C THR A 110 -12.77 -0.63 8.24
N GLY A 111 -12.16 -0.70 7.06
CA GLY A 111 -12.87 -0.81 5.78
C GLY A 111 -13.67 -2.10 5.64
N ILE A 112 -13.15 -3.21 6.14
CA ILE A 112 -13.88 -4.48 6.17
C ILE A 112 -15.08 -4.39 7.12
N ALA A 113 -14.92 -3.77 8.28
CA ALA A 113 -16.04 -3.56 9.21
C ALA A 113 -17.12 -2.65 8.62
N GLN A 114 -16.74 -1.63 7.86
CA GLN A 114 -17.69 -0.82 7.09
C GLN A 114 -18.41 -1.63 6.00
N GLN A 115 -17.66 -2.45 5.25
CA GLN A 115 -18.22 -3.33 4.21
C GLN A 115 -19.28 -4.30 4.78
N GLU A 116 -19.07 -4.78 6.00
CA GLU A 116 -20.01 -5.65 6.71
C GLU A 116 -21.19 -4.87 7.35
N GLY A 117 -21.22 -3.55 7.23
CA GLY A 117 -22.27 -2.69 7.80
C GLY A 117 -22.20 -2.54 9.32
N LEU A 118 -21.07 -2.93 9.94
CA LEU A 118 -20.87 -2.83 11.40
C LEU A 118 -20.58 -1.39 11.84
N LEU A 119 -19.97 -0.59 10.95
CA LEU A 119 -19.72 0.82 11.18
C LEU A 119 -19.88 1.62 9.88
N ASN A 120 -20.00 2.94 10.03
CA ASN A 120 -19.89 3.90 8.93
C ASN A 120 -18.83 4.92 9.31
N ILE A 121 -17.80 5.06 8.48
CA ILE A 121 -16.69 5.96 8.77
C ILE A 121 -17.08 7.45 8.84
N ASN A 122 -18.26 7.82 8.35
CA ASN A 122 -18.79 9.19 8.41
C ASN A 122 -19.66 9.46 9.64
N ASN A 123 -19.98 8.44 10.44
CA ASN A 123 -20.68 8.62 11.71
C ASN A 123 -19.72 9.16 12.77
N LYS A 124 -20.27 9.72 13.86
CA LYS A 124 -19.46 10.18 14.99
C LYS A 124 -18.77 9.01 15.68
N VAL A 125 -17.51 9.17 16.08
CA VAL A 125 -16.81 8.19 16.92
C VAL A 125 -17.56 7.90 18.21
N SER A 126 -18.20 8.91 18.79
CA SER A 126 -19.03 8.77 20.01
C SER A 126 -20.24 7.81 19.86
N GLN A 127 -20.67 7.48 18.63
CA GLN A 127 -21.69 6.44 18.43
C GLN A 127 -21.15 5.03 18.74
N TYR A 128 -19.88 4.82 18.66
CA TYR A 128 -19.21 3.54 18.91
C TYR A 128 -18.60 3.47 20.30
N LEU A 129 -17.96 4.56 20.75
CA LEU A 129 -17.21 4.62 22.00
C LEU A 129 -17.97 5.26 23.16
N GLY A 130 -19.15 5.85 22.91
CA GLY A 130 -19.86 6.69 23.85
C GLY A 130 -19.30 8.11 23.93
N ASN A 131 -20.06 9.02 24.54
CA ASN A 131 -19.63 10.39 24.76
C ASN A 131 -18.53 10.46 25.83
N GLY A 132 -17.62 11.42 25.68
CA GLY A 132 -16.52 11.63 26.62
C GLY A 132 -15.38 10.63 26.45
N TRP A 133 -15.16 10.13 25.24
CA TRP A 133 -13.97 9.34 24.90
C TRP A 133 -12.72 10.23 24.76
N THR A 134 -12.91 11.54 24.66
CA THR A 134 -11.84 12.56 24.70
C THR A 134 -11.97 13.46 25.94
N SER A 135 -11.06 14.42 26.10
CA SER A 135 -11.14 15.52 27.08
C SER A 135 -11.44 16.87 26.42
N GLU A 136 -11.83 16.88 25.15
CA GLU A 136 -12.28 18.11 24.50
C GLU A 136 -13.79 18.39 24.80
N PRO A 137 -14.28 19.61 24.53
CA PRO A 137 -15.71 19.92 24.63
C PRO A 137 -16.56 18.96 23.78
N LEU A 138 -17.69 18.52 24.33
CA LEU A 138 -18.55 17.51 23.68
C LEU A 138 -19.01 17.91 22.28
N GLU A 139 -19.25 19.19 22.04
CA GLU A 139 -19.60 19.71 20.71
C GLU A 139 -18.46 19.54 19.70
N LYS A 140 -17.21 19.54 20.14
CA LYS A 140 -16.02 19.31 19.31
C LYS A 140 -15.77 17.81 19.13
N GLU A 141 -15.84 17.02 20.21
CA GLU A 141 -15.77 15.57 20.15
C GLU A 141 -16.77 14.99 19.14
N ASN A 142 -17.98 15.52 19.12
CA ASN A 142 -19.05 15.08 18.22
C ASN A 142 -18.84 15.42 16.74
N LEU A 143 -17.81 16.17 16.38
CA LEU A 143 -17.38 16.38 14.98
C LEU A 143 -16.45 15.28 14.49
N ILE A 144 -15.82 14.55 15.40
CA ILE A 144 -14.81 13.54 15.03
C ILE A 144 -15.50 12.28 14.53
N THR A 145 -15.11 11.84 13.35
CA THR A 145 -15.57 10.60 12.72
C THR A 145 -14.40 9.62 12.55
N PRO A 146 -14.63 8.32 12.37
CA PRO A 146 -13.59 7.39 11.97
C PRO A 146 -12.83 7.83 10.72
N ARG A 147 -13.50 8.51 9.77
CA ARG A 147 -12.84 9.11 8.61
C ARG A 147 -11.77 10.11 9.01
N HIS A 148 -12.02 10.98 9.99
CA HIS A 148 -11.01 11.94 10.48
C HIS A 148 -9.80 11.23 11.11
N LEU A 149 -10.00 10.08 11.75
CA LEU A 149 -8.91 9.24 12.26
C LEU A 149 -8.11 8.57 11.13
N LEU A 150 -8.79 8.08 10.10
CA LEU A 150 -8.17 7.49 8.90
C LEU A 150 -7.34 8.50 8.09
N THR A 151 -7.80 9.75 8.05
CA THR A 151 -7.16 10.81 7.25
C THR A 151 -6.16 11.65 8.05
N MET A 152 -5.95 11.33 9.33
CA MET A 152 -5.10 12.10 10.26
C MET A 152 -5.54 13.57 10.43
N THR A 153 -6.86 13.79 10.48
CA THR A 153 -7.45 15.14 10.60
C THR A 153 -8.43 15.25 11.76
N SER A 154 -8.22 14.50 12.84
CA SER A 154 -9.11 14.53 14.00
C SER A 154 -9.18 15.89 14.69
N GLY A 155 -8.14 16.71 14.59
CA GLY A 155 -8.02 18.00 15.29
C GLY A 155 -7.64 17.86 16.77
N LEU A 156 -7.46 16.64 17.27
CA LEU A 156 -6.98 16.39 18.63
C LEU A 156 -5.50 16.74 18.77
N ASN A 157 -5.10 17.09 20.00
CA ASN A 157 -3.73 17.41 20.34
C ASN A 157 -2.78 16.24 20.00
N ASP A 158 -1.71 16.54 19.29
CA ASP A 158 -0.74 15.62 18.72
C ASP A 158 0.67 15.72 19.34
N GLU A 159 0.84 16.51 20.41
CA GLU A 159 2.11 16.65 21.12
C GLU A 159 2.46 15.39 21.93
N SER A 160 1.45 14.63 22.35
CA SER A 160 1.63 13.41 23.11
C SER A 160 1.44 12.16 22.26
N ASN A 161 2.36 11.21 22.41
CA ASN A 161 2.21 9.87 21.83
C ASN A 161 1.24 8.96 22.62
N TRP A 162 0.84 9.36 23.83
CA TRP A 162 -0.07 8.57 24.66
C TRP A 162 -1.52 8.82 24.26
N VAL A 163 -2.21 7.78 23.82
CA VAL A 163 -3.62 7.83 23.39
C VAL A 163 -4.55 7.51 24.58
N ILE A 164 -4.40 8.31 25.65
CA ILE A 164 -5.26 8.26 26.83
C ILE A 164 -6.17 9.49 26.86
N LYS A 165 -7.34 9.38 27.47
CA LYS A 165 -8.39 10.42 27.46
C LYS A 165 -7.83 11.81 27.83
N SER A 166 -6.99 11.91 28.88
CA SER A 166 -6.45 13.20 29.36
C SER A 166 -5.59 13.93 28.33
N ASN A 167 -5.02 13.22 27.35
CA ASN A 167 -4.18 13.77 26.29
C ASN A 167 -4.95 14.08 25.00
N LEU A 168 -6.16 13.52 24.87
CA LEU A 168 -7.02 13.76 23.73
C LEU A 168 -7.80 15.07 23.93
N THR A 169 -7.08 16.18 23.86
CA THR A 169 -7.61 17.54 24.05
C THR A 169 -7.81 18.24 22.72
N TYR A 170 -8.64 19.27 22.70
CA TYR A 170 -8.92 20.08 21.53
C TYR A 170 -7.68 20.87 21.10
N LEU A 171 -7.35 20.83 19.80
CA LEU A 171 -6.33 21.67 19.15
C LEU A 171 -6.91 22.42 17.95
N ALA A 172 -7.77 21.76 17.15
CA ALA A 172 -8.40 22.32 15.97
C ALA A 172 -9.72 21.61 15.70
N ASP A 173 -10.61 22.18 14.89
CA ASP A 173 -11.81 21.49 14.44
C ASP A 173 -11.46 20.29 13.55
N ALA A 174 -12.20 19.20 13.74
CA ALA A 174 -12.02 17.99 12.92
C ALA A 174 -12.11 18.32 11.42
N GLY A 175 -11.15 17.84 10.63
CA GLY A 175 -11.04 18.10 9.18
C GLY A 175 -10.25 19.36 8.82
N THR A 176 -9.83 20.22 9.77
CA THR A 176 -9.16 21.50 9.46
C THR A 176 -7.65 21.47 9.62
N ARG A 177 -7.09 20.46 10.26
CA ARG A 177 -5.65 20.31 10.49
C ARG A 177 -5.22 18.88 10.23
N TRP A 178 -4.22 18.68 9.38
CA TRP A 178 -3.58 17.38 9.22
C TRP A 178 -2.45 17.25 10.22
N SER A 179 -2.43 16.12 10.95
CA SER A 179 -1.32 15.79 11.82
C SER A 179 -1.16 14.28 11.98
N TYR A 180 0.01 13.80 11.59
CA TYR A 180 0.38 12.39 11.75
C TYR A 180 0.59 12.09 13.23
N SER A 181 -0.35 11.40 13.83
CA SER A 181 -0.38 11.13 15.27
C SER A 181 -0.81 9.69 15.59
N ASN A 182 -0.71 9.31 16.86
CA ASN A 182 -1.17 7.99 17.31
C ASN A 182 -2.68 7.90 17.55
N VAL A 183 -3.41 8.99 17.42
CA VAL A 183 -4.87 9.04 17.65
C VAL A 183 -5.64 8.05 16.75
N PHE A 184 -5.08 7.70 15.57
CA PHE A 184 -5.65 6.66 14.70
C PHE A 184 -5.91 5.34 15.44
N GLN A 185 -5.20 5.05 16.54
CA GLN A 185 -5.38 3.83 17.34
C GLN A 185 -6.80 3.73 17.91
N LYS A 186 -7.55 4.84 18.02
CA LYS A 186 -8.97 4.81 18.38
C LYS A 186 -9.86 4.07 17.36
N LEU A 187 -9.37 3.87 16.12
CA LEU A 187 -10.03 2.97 15.16
C LEU A 187 -10.04 1.52 15.65
N ILE A 188 -9.01 1.11 16.39
CA ILE A 188 -8.95 -0.23 17.01
C ILE A 188 -10.12 -0.40 17.98
N ASP A 189 -10.37 0.61 18.84
CA ASP A 189 -11.48 0.61 19.78
C ASP A 189 -12.83 0.66 19.05
N VAL A 190 -12.94 1.47 17.99
CA VAL A 190 -14.16 1.59 17.16
C VAL A 190 -14.50 0.25 16.51
N VAL A 191 -13.52 -0.43 15.91
CA VAL A 191 -13.73 -1.74 15.28
C VAL A 191 -14.11 -2.79 16.33
N ALA A 192 -13.43 -2.80 17.47
CA ALA A 192 -13.75 -3.73 18.55
C ALA A 192 -15.18 -3.53 19.07
N ALA A 193 -15.59 -2.29 19.35
CA ALA A 193 -16.92 -1.96 19.82
C ALA A 193 -18.00 -2.30 18.77
N SER A 194 -17.79 -1.94 17.50
CA SER A 194 -18.77 -2.17 16.45
C SER A 194 -18.93 -3.64 16.06
N SER A 195 -17.87 -4.44 16.18
CA SER A 195 -17.89 -5.87 15.87
C SER A 195 -18.27 -6.76 17.06
N ASN A 196 -18.32 -6.20 18.27
CA ASN A 196 -18.48 -6.93 19.53
C ASN A 196 -17.45 -8.06 19.72
N GLN A 197 -16.21 -7.80 19.28
CA GLN A 197 -15.07 -8.70 19.39
C GLN A 197 -13.82 -7.90 19.76
N THR A 198 -12.74 -8.59 20.17
CA THR A 198 -11.44 -7.91 20.19
C THR A 198 -11.01 -7.57 18.77
N PHE A 199 -10.31 -6.45 18.61
CA PHE A 199 -9.76 -6.06 17.31
C PHE A 199 -8.93 -7.18 16.68
N GLU A 200 -8.09 -7.84 17.49
CA GLU A 200 -7.24 -8.92 17.02
C GLU A 200 -8.02 -10.12 16.48
N ASN A 201 -9.09 -10.54 17.17
CA ASN A 201 -9.94 -11.63 16.71
C ASN A 201 -10.61 -11.28 15.38
N TYR A 202 -11.15 -10.06 15.28
CA TYR A 202 -11.79 -9.59 14.07
C TYR A 202 -10.78 -9.49 12.92
N PHE A 203 -9.63 -8.85 13.13
CA PHE A 203 -8.53 -8.76 12.17
C PHE A 203 -8.04 -10.15 11.71
N ASN A 204 -7.83 -11.08 12.65
CA ASN A 204 -7.39 -12.43 12.32
C ASN A 204 -8.40 -13.15 11.42
N ALA A 205 -9.68 -13.08 11.76
CA ALA A 205 -10.74 -13.77 11.02
C ALA A 205 -11.00 -13.15 9.64
N LYS A 206 -10.96 -11.82 9.55
CA LYS A 206 -11.43 -11.09 8.37
C LYS A 206 -10.32 -10.72 7.37
N LEU A 207 -9.08 -10.60 7.84
CA LEU A 207 -7.95 -10.21 7.00
C LEU A 207 -6.80 -11.22 7.07
N LYS A 208 -6.16 -11.39 8.24
CA LYS A 208 -4.92 -12.16 8.38
C LYS A 208 -5.03 -13.57 7.79
N ASN A 209 -6.00 -14.35 8.27
CA ASN A 209 -6.17 -15.74 7.86
C ASN A 209 -6.66 -15.87 6.40
N LYS A 210 -7.42 -14.88 5.91
CA LYS A 210 -7.95 -14.86 4.55
C LYS A 210 -6.85 -14.79 3.48
N ILE A 211 -5.78 -14.08 3.77
CA ILE A 211 -4.65 -13.93 2.84
C ILE A 211 -3.40 -14.72 3.27
N GLY A 212 -3.52 -15.54 4.32
CA GLY A 212 -2.44 -16.42 4.79
C GLY A 212 -1.26 -15.67 5.39
N MET A 213 -1.49 -14.57 6.10
CA MET A 213 -0.45 -13.86 6.85
C MET A 213 -0.16 -14.57 8.17
N ASP A 214 1.09 -14.52 8.59
CA ASP A 214 1.53 -14.80 9.95
C ASP A 214 1.63 -13.49 10.74
N GLY A 215 1.78 -13.60 12.06
CA GLY A 215 2.08 -12.48 12.91
C GLY A 215 1.05 -12.25 14.02
N PHE A 216 1.35 -11.26 14.85
CA PHE A 216 0.59 -10.93 16.03
C PHE A 216 0.67 -9.42 16.33
N TRP A 217 -0.31 -8.92 17.06
CA TRP A 217 -0.32 -7.56 17.57
C TRP A 217 0.33 -7.50 18.95
N ASN A 218 1.25 -6.55 19.14
CA ASN A 218 1.73 -6.13 20.45
C ASN A 218 0.97 -4.86 20.84
N PHE A 219 -0.03 -5.00 21.72
CA PHE A 219 -0.84 -3.89 22.22
C PHE A 219 -0.13 -3.19 23.37
N GLY A 220 0.48 -2.06 23.09
CA GLY A 220 1.15 -1.22 24.08
C GLY A 220 0.31 0.01 24.46
N THR A 221 0.70 0.66 25.54
CA THR A 221 0.02 1.88 26.04
C THR A 221 0.29 3.11 25.16
N ILE A 222 1.38 3.12 24.40
CA ILE A 222 1.76 4.21 23.49
C ILE A 222 1.59 3.75 22.04
N PHE A 223 2.15 2.58 21.71
CA PHE A 223 2.14 2.04 20.37
C PHE A 223 1.53 0.65 20.36
N THR A 224 0.63 0.44 19.43
CA THR A 224 0.15 -0.88 19.03
C THR A 224 0.86 -1.25 17.72
N ILE A 225 1.69 -2.29 17.77
CA ILE A 225 2.57 -2.65 16.66
C ILE A 225 2.31 -4.09 16.23
N TYR A 226 2.13 -4.27 14.92
CA TYR A 226 2.06 -5.60 14.31
C TYR A 226 3.46 -6.13 14.04
N HIS A 227 3.68 -7.41 14.34
CA HIS A 227 4.92 -8.12 14.08
C HIS A 227 4.65 -9.28 13.15
N SER A 228 5.41 -9.42 12.08
CA SER A 228 5.33 -10.57 11.19
C SER A 228 6.59 -10.74 10.33
N ASN A 229 6.58 -11.75 9.45
CA ASN A 229 7.64 -12.00 8.48
C ASN A 229 7.46 -11.18 7.18
N THR A 230 8.50 -11.17 6.35
CA THR A 230 8.55 -10.43 5.08
C THR A 230 7.46 -10.86 4.11
N ARG A 231 7.18 -12.18 4.03
CA ARG A 231 6.16 -12.72 3.13
C ARG A 231 4.74 -12.30 3.53
N SER A 232 4.48 -12.07 4.81
CA SER A 232 3.22 -11.49 5.29
C SER A 232 3.04 -10.05 4.81
N MET A 233 4.09 -9.22 4.85
CA MET A 233 4.06 -7.89 4.23
C MET A 233 3.76 -7.96 2.74
N ALA A 234 4.41 -8.89 2.04
CA ALA A 234 4.24 -9.06 0.60
C ALA A 234 2.81 -9.52 0.24
N ARG A 235 2.20 -10.41 1.02
CA ARG A 235 0.79 -10.82 0.87
C ARG A 235 -0.16 -9.64 1.02
N PHE A 236 0.09 -8.79 2.00
CA PHE A 236 -0.73 -7.60 2.20
C PHE A 236 -0.57 -6.59 1.05
N GLY A 237 0.66 -6.34 0.60
CA GLY A 237 0.89 -5.51 -0.59
C GLY A 237 0.23 -6.08 -1.85
N LEU A 238 0.27 -7.40 -2.04
CA LEU A 238 -0.36 -8.09 -3.17
C LEU A 238 -1.90 -7.98 -3.13
N LEU A 239 -2.52 -8.04 -1.95
CA LEU A 239 -3.95 -7.78 -1.78
C LEU A 239 -4.33 -6.41 -2.33
N PHE A 240 -3.55 -5.38 -2.00
CA PHE A 240 -3.78 -4.02 -2.47
C PHE A 240 -3.51 -3.85 -3.95
N LEU A 241 -2.43 -4.45 -4.46
CA LEU A 241 -2.14 -4.46 -5.90
C LEU A 241 -3.29 -5.06 -6.71
N ASN A 242 -3.94 -6.10 -6.18
CA ASN A 242 -5.08 -6.76 -6.83
C ASN A 242 -6.44 -6.21 -6.35
N LYS A 243 -6.50 -4.93 -6.01
CA LYS A 243 -7.74 -4.19 -5.71
C LYS A 243 -8.60 -4.84 -4.61
N GLY A 244 -7.95 -5.36 -3.59
CA GLY A 244 -8.62 -5.96 -2.43
C GLY A 244 -9.15 -7.37 -2.63
N LYS A 245 -8.82 -8.00 -3.77
CA LYS A 245 -9.20 -9.38 -4.07
C LYS A 245 -8.02 -10.33 -3.84
N TRP A 246 -8.27 -11.40 -3.08
CA TRP A 246 -7.33 -12.51 -2.89
C TRP A 246 -7.84 -13.75 -3.62
N LYS A 247 -7.13 -14.18 -4.65
CA LYS A 247 -7.66 -15.19 -5.60
C LYS A 247 -9.03 -14.74 -6.15
N ASN A 248 -10.08 -15.47 -5.84
CA ASN A 248 -11.45 -15.17 -6.27
C ASN A 248 -12.32 -14.50 -5.19
N GLU A 249 -11.79 -14.28 -3.98
CA GLU A 249 -12.52 -13.70 -2.85
C GLU A 249 -12.23 -12.20 -2.73
N GLN A 250 -13.26 -11.37 -2.69
CA GLN A 250 -13.14 -9.94 -2.37
C GLN A 250 -13.01 -9.79 -0.85
N ILE A 251 -11.82 -9.51 -0.36
CA ILE A 251 -11.53 -9.35 1.07
C ILE A 251 -11.93 -7.97 1.55
N ILE A 252 -11.58 -6.94 0.80
CA ILE A 252 -11.97 -5.56 1.06
C ILE A 252 -12.59 -4.96 -0.20
N ASN A 253 -13.69 -4.23 -0.04
CA ASN A 253 -14.40 -3.59 -1.14
C ASN A 253 -13.49 -2.65 -1.93
N GLU A 254 -13.52 -2.77 -3.28
CA GLU A 254 -12.70 -1.98 -4.18
C GLU A 254 -12.97 -0.47 -4.03
N THR A 255 -14.21 -0.07 -3.76
CA THR A 255 -14.57 1.35 -3.54
C THR A 255 -13.83 1.93 -2.33
N TYR A 256 -13.90 1.25 -1.17
CA TYR A 256 -13.17 1.70 0.02
C TYR A 256 -11.65 1.68 -0.21
N LEU A 257 -11.15 0.63 -0.86
CA LEU A 257 -9.72 0.53 -1.17
C LEU A 257 -9.27 1.71 -2.04
N ASN A 258 -10.01 2.04 -3.09
CA ASN A 258 -9.69 3.17 -3.98
C ASN A 258 -9.73 4.50 -3.23
N GLU A 259 -10.67 4.71 -2.30
CA GLU A 259 -10.67 5.87 -1.41
C GLU A 259 -9.43 5.87 -0.52
N ALA A 260 -9.05 4.73 0.04
CA ALA A 260 -7.90 4.59 0.94
C ALA A 260 -6.56 4.93 0.28
N ILE A 261 -6.41 4.64 -1.01
CA ILE A 261 -5.20 4.92 -1.81
C ILE A 261 -5.36 6.16 -2.72
N SER A 262 -6.32 7.02 -2.43
CA SER A 262 -6.53 8.31 -3.10
C SER A 262 -6.34 9.46 -2.12
N THR A 263 -6.13 10.67 -2.64
CA THR A 263 -6.08 11.88 -1.81
C THR A 263 -7.35 11.99 -0.98
N SER A 264 -7.21 11.99 0.33
CA SER A 264 -8.34 11.97 1.27
C SER A 264 -8.78 13.34 1.75
N GLN A 265 -7.93 14.35 1.61
CA GLN A 265 -8.14 15.76 2.01
C GLN A 265 -7.06 16.64 1.36
N ASP A 266 -7.30 17.96 1.22
CA ASP A 266 -6.45 18.88 0.45
C ASP A 266 -5.27 19.49 1.26
N ILE A 267 -5.23 19.26 2.58
CA ILE A 267 -4.17 19.81 3.45
C ILE A 267 -2.85 19.09 3.13
N ASN A 268 -2.89 17.74 3.12
CA ASN A 268 -1.78 16.88 2.69
C ASN A 268 -2.26 15.89 1.62
N PRO A 269 -2.29 16.26 0.34
CA PRO A 269 -2.81 15.42 -0.72
C PRO A 269 -2.01 14.11 -0.93
N SER A 270 -0.80 14.01 -0.38
CA SER A 270 0.01 12.79 -0.36
C SER A 270 -0.41 11.78 0.72
N TYR A 271 -1.63 11.92 1.28
CA TYR A 271 -2.12 11.02 2.33
C TYR A 271 -3.56 10.57 2.07
N GLY A 272 -3.76 9.25 2.07
CA GLY A 272 -5.06 8.59 1.97
C GLY A 272 -5.60 8.15 3.34
N TYR A 273 -6.21 6.97 3.41
CA TYR A 273 -6.63 6.37 4.68
C TYR A 273 -5.47 5.56 5.28
N LEU A 274 -4.58 6.27 5.98
CA LEU A 274 -3.34 5.75 6.57
C LEU A 274 -2.32 5.21 5.54
N TRP A 275 -2.48 5.55 4.27
CA TRP A 275 -1.56 5.27 3.17
C TRP A 275 -0.87 6.55 2.70
N TRP A 276 0.40 6.45 2.36
CA TRP A 276 1.18 7.49 1.71
C TRP A 276 1.04 7.38 0.19
N LEU A 277 0.90 8.53 -0.48
CA LEU A 277 0.63 8.60 -1.92
C LEU A 277 1.73 9.37 -2.62
N ASN A 278 2.37 8.75 -3.62
CA ASN A 278 3.33 9.45 -4.46
C ASN A 278 2.66 10.24 -5.61
N GLY A 279 3.44 10.95 -6.40
CA GLY A 279 2.99 11.68 -7.58
C GLY A 279 2.07 12.87 -7.30
N LYS A 280 1.94 13.30 -6.05
CA LYS A 280 1.17 14.50 -5.68
C LYS A 280 2.08 15.74 -5.69
N SER A 281 1.47 16.93 -5.80
CA SER A 281 2.20 18.19 -5.92
C SER A 281 2.84 18.66 -4.62
N LYS A 282 2.40 18.17 -3.47
CA LYS A 282 2.91 18.54 -2.15
C LYS A 282 2.69 17.43 -1.13
N TYR A 283 3.49 17.43 -0.07
CA TYR A 283 3.30 16.56 1.10
C TYR A 283 3.67 17.27 2.39
N MET A 284 3.26 16.70 3.52
CA MET A 284 3.68 17.07 4.88
C MET A 284 4.27 15.84 5.56
N VAL A 285 5.08 16.06 6.60
CA VAL A 285 5.75 15.00 7.37
C VAL A 285 5.24 14.91 8.80
N PRO A 286 5.42 13.77 9.50
CA PRO A 286 5.09 13.64 10.91
C PRO A 286 5.78 14.71 11.77
N GLY A 287 5.06 15.23 12.77
CA GLY A 287 5.60 16.21 13.73
C GLY A 287 5.84 17.60 13.17
N SER A 288 5.39 17.90 11.94
CA SER A 288 5.58 19.20 11.30
C SER A 288 4.33 19.66 10.55
N GLN A 289 4.11 21.00 10.52
CA GLN A 289 3.13 21.64 9.66
C GLN A 289 3.75 22.22 8.38
N THR A 290 5.04 21.97 8.15
CA THR A 290 5.74 22.38 6.93
C THR A 290 5.20 21.64 5.72
N VAL A 291 4.88 22.38 4.66
CA VAL A 291 4.45 21.84 3.38
C VAL A 291 5.64 21.81 2.43
N TYR A 292 5.92 20.63 1.87
CA TYR A 292 6.97 20.42 0.88
C TYR A 292 6.34 20.41 -0.52
N PRO A 293 6.66 21.38 -1.42
CA PRO A 293 5.99 21.53 -2.71
C PRO A 293 6.58 20.60 -3.79
N THR A 294 6.63 19.31 -3.53
CA THR A 294 7.15 18.29 -4.44
C THR A 294 6.45 16.94 -4.18
N ALA A 295 6.66 15.96 -5.07
CA ALA A 295 6.22 14.59 -4.84
C ALA A 295 6.96 13.96 -3.67
N LEU A 296 6.32 13.00 -3.01
CA LEU A 296 6.83 12.31 -1.82
C LEU A 296 8.19 11.64 -2.08
N VAL A 297 8.30 10.90 -3.18
CA VAL A 297 9.51 10.22 -3.67
C VAL A 297 9.61 10.48 -5.17
N PRO A 298 10.25 11.60 -5.60
CA PRO A 298 10.19 12.06 -7.00
C PRO A 298 10.74 11.07 -8.03
N ASN A 299 11.69 10.22 -7.66
CA ASN A 299 12.30 9.22 -8.53
C ASN A 299 11.58 7.84 -8.51
N ALA A 300 10.54 7.69 -7.67
CA ALA A 300 9.65 6.52 -7.72
C ALA A 300 8.51 6.73 -8.72
N PRO A 301 7.85 5.65 -9.21
CA PRO A 301 6.68 5.78 -10.07
C PRO A 301 5.59 6.67 -9.45
N ALA A 302 4.96 7.52 -10.26
CA ALA A 302 3.99 8.49 -9.78
C ALA A 302 2.72 7.85 -9.18
N ASP A 303 2.35 6.66 -9.65
CA ASP A 303 1.20 5.90 -9.17
C ASP A 303 1.50 5.02 -7.94
N MET A 304 2.74 5.09 -7.41
CA MET A 304 3.11 4.38 -6.20
C MET A 304 2.30 4.88 -5.01
N TYR A 305 1.77 3.96 -4.23
CA TYR A 305 1.33 4.23 -2.87
C TYR A 305 2.06 3.31 -1.90
N ALA A 306 2.20 3.74 -0.65
CA ALA A 306 3.09 3.08 0.28
C ALA A 306 2.56 3.05 1.71
N ALA A 307 2.83 1.94 2.40
CA ALA A 307 2.82 1.90 3.86
C ALA A 307 4.25 2.15 4.34
N MET A 308 4.43 3.17 5.19
CA MET A 308 5.74 3.60 5.66
C MET A 308 5.77 3.64 7.18
N GLY A 309 6.81 3.09 7.77
CA GLY A 309 7.01 3.04 9.21
C GLY A 309 8.40 3.49 9.63
N ALA A 310 8.54 3.82 10.92
CA ALA A 310 9.83 4.10 11.55
C ALA A 310 10.83 2.97 11.25
N GLU A 311 12.10 3.30 11.28
CA GLU A 311 13.20 2.39 10.91
C GLU A 311 13.08 1.87 9.48
N ASP A 312 12.46 2.68 8.62
CA ASP A 312 12.32 2.44 7.18
C ASP A 312 11.60 1.13 6.83
N GLN A 313 10.60 0.71 7.63
CA GLN A 313 9.70 -0.37 7.25
C GLN A 313 8.87 0.09 6.03
N ARG A 314 8.84 -0.70 4.96
CA ARG A 314 8.21 -0.28 3.70
C ARG A 314 7.41 -1.40 3.03
N ILE A 315 6.21 -1.01 2.58
CA ILE A 315 5.46 -1.70 1.52
C ILE A 315 5.20 -0.66 0.44
N TYR A 316 5.81 -0.80 -0.72
CA TYR A 316 5.47 -0.01 -1.90
C TYR A 316 4.62 -0.86 -2.84
N VAL A 317 3.54 -0.29 -3.33
CA VAL A 317 2.67 -0.92 -4.34
C VAL A 317 2.65 -0.04 -5.56
N ILE A 318 2.98 -0.61 -6.72
CA ILE A 318 3.15 0.10 -7.98
C ILE A 318 2.23 -0.54 -9.04
N PRO A 319 1.00 -0.02 -9.20
CA PRO A 319 0.03 -0.60 -10.15
C PRO A 319 0.52 -0.64 -11.59
N SER A 320 1.15 0.43 -12.08
CA SER A 320 1.65 0.51 -13.48
C SER A 320 2.71 -0.54 -13.82
N LYS A 321 3.33 -1.14 -12.82
CA LYS A 321 4.35 -2.20 -12.98
C LYS A 321 3.87 -3.56 -12.48
N ASN A 322 2.62 -3.68 -12.01
CA ASN A 322 2.13 -4.88 -11.30
C ASN A 322 3.13 -5.36 -10.24
N MET A 323 3.70 -4.43 -9.49
CA MET A 323 4.85 -4.68 -8.61
C MET A 323 4.55 -4.32 -7.16
N VAL A 324 5.06 -5.14 -6.25
CA VAL A 324 5.13 -4.86 -4.80
C VAL A 324 6.58 -4.94 -4.37
N VAL A 325 7.03 -3.97 -3.57
CA VAL A 325 8.37 -3.98 -2.99
C VAL A 325 8.27 -3.89 -1.48
N ILE A 326 8.98 -4.75 -0.79
CA ILE A 326 9.02 -4.86 0.67
C ILE A 326 10.45 -4.60 1.17
N ARG A 327 10.54 -3.83 2.24
CA ARG A 327 11.77 -3.73 3.04
C ARG A 327 11.42 -3.79 4.53
N MET A 328 12.08 -4.66 5.25
CA MET A 328 12.14 -4.69 6.72
C MET A 328 13.59 -4.43 7.16
N GLY A 329 13.78 -3.75 8.28
CA GLY A 329 15.11 -3.56 8.83
C GLY A 329 15.17 -2.61 10.02
N ASP A 330 16.39 -2.38 10.49
CA ASP A 330 16.70 -1.29 11.41
C ASP A 330 16.75 0.05 10.64
N ALA A 331 16.84 1.17 11.34
CA ALA A 331 16.95 2.49 10.73
C ALA A 331 18.13 2.53 9.74
N SER A 332 17.88 3.00 8.53
CA SER A 332 18.92 3.12 7.48
C SER A 332 20.00 4.15 7.82
N ASP A 333 19.64 5.12 8.66
CA ASP A 333 20.53 6.10 9.29
C ASP A 333 20.24 6.13 10.82
N PRO A 334 20.95 5.34 11.63
CA PRO A 334 20.76 5.29 13.08
C PRO A 334 21.04 6.62 13.79
N GLN A 335 21.79 7.53 13.16
CA GLN A 335 22.09 8.87 13.72
C GLN A 335 20.91 9.83 13.53
N ASN A 336 20.07 9.58 12.53
CA ASN A 336 18.88 10.37 12.22
C ASN A 336 17.69 9.46 11.96
N PRO A 337 17.18 8.74 12.97
CA PRO A 337 16.04 7.84 12.78
C PRO A 337 14.79 8.65 12.48
N ASN A 338 14.23 8.46 11.28
CA ASN A 338 13.01 9.14 10.86
C ASN A 338 11.77 8.29 11.15
N PHE A 339 10.64 8.94 11.42
CA PHE A 339 9.41 8.22 11.78
C PHE A 339 8.76 7.51 10.58
N ALA A 340 8.63 8.15 9.43
CA ALA A 340 7.99 7.54 8.26
C ALA A 340 8.70 7.87 6.95
N LEU A 341 9.16 9.11 6.77
CA LEU A 341 9.81 9.60 5.56
C LEU A 341 11.28 9.88 5.83
N SER A 342 12.15 9.38 4.98
CA SER A 342 13.59 9.57 5.07
C SER A 342 14.20 9.69 3.69
N GLY A 343 15.45 10.18 3.61
CA GLY A 343 16.23 10.16 2.38
C GLY A 343 16.52 8.76 1.83
N PHE A 344 16.27 7.74 2.65
CA PHE A 344 16.41 6.34 2.27
C PHE A 344 15.53 5.97 1.07
N ASP A 345 14.27 6.46 1.04
CA ASP A 345 13.31 6.13 -0.01
C ASP A 345 13.83 6.53 -1.40
N ALA A 346 14.36 7.76 -1.53
CA ALA A 346 14.93 8.23 -2.79
C ALA A 346 16.16 7.41 -3.19
N ALA A 347 17.09 7.16 -2.25
CA ALA A 347 18.29 6.37 -2.52
C ALA A 347 17.97 4.91 -2.88
N LEU A 348 16.98 4.30 -2.22
CA LEU A 348 16.52 2.95 -2.56
C LEU A 348 15.90 2.90 -3.96
N TRP A 349 15.06 3.88 -4.31
CA TRP A 349 14.44 3.93 -5.63
C TRP A 349 15.43 4.16 -6.76
N ASP A 350 16.54 4.87 -6.53
CA ASP A 350 17.64 4.95 -7.51
C ASP A 350 18.22 3.56 -7.80
N LYS A 351 18.42 2.74 -6.77
CA LYS A 351 18.92 1.37 -6.92
C LYS A 351 17.90 0.44 -7.59
N ILE A 352 16.62 0.53 -7.19
CA ILE A 352 15.54 -0.25 -7.81
C ILE A 352 15.41 0.12 -9.29
N ASN A 353 15.39 1.39 -9.64
CA ASN A 353 15.30 1.85 -11.03
C ASN A 353 16.48 1.39 -11.90
N ALA A 354 17.67 1.24 -11.31
CA ALA A 354 18.82 0.69 -12.04
C ALA A 354 18.63 -0.79 -12.41
N VAL A 355 17.84 -1.54 -11.65
CA VAL A 355 17.50 -2.95 -11.89
C VAL A 355 16.29 -3.08 -12.82
N VAL A 356 15.24 -2.30 -12.61
CA VAL A 356 13.89 -2.46 -13.22
C VAL A 356 13.74 -1.69 -14.54
N ARG A 357 14.75 -1.56 -15.30
CA ARG A 357 14.74 -0.79 -16.58
C ARG A 357 13.82 -1.36 -17.63
#